data_17f50f94ed7b89bbe755b106fb63db00
#
_entry.id   17f50f94ed7b89bbe755b106fb63db00
#
_cell.length_a   1.000
_cell.length_b   1.000
_cell.length_c   1.000
_cell.angle_alpha   90.00
_cell.angle_beta   90.00
_cell.angle_gamma   90.00
#
_symmetry.space_group_name_H-M   'P 1'
#
loop_
_entity.id
_entity.type
_entity.pdbx_description
1 polymer ?
#
loop_
_entity_poly.entity_id
_entity_poly.type
_entity_poly.pdbx_seq_one_letter_code
_entity_poly.pdbx_strand_id
1 'polypeptide(L)'
;MAAIAENAPGNWGLIAGNGDFPFLVLEGARSRGIEMAVIAIREEASPALESAARRFHWISLGELGRGIDLLHQEGVTRAVMAGQVKHNKIFSSIRPDWRLAKLLFALPKKNTDSLIGAVARVLEDEGIELVDSTSFLGPLLPAEGVLTRRAPDEGEAADIAYGRQVAR
;
A
#
# COMPACT_ATOMS: atom_id res chain seq x y z
N MET A 1 2.12 -18.79 1.57
CA MET A 1 1.30 -17.73 0.92
C MET A 1 -0.17 -18.04 1.22
N ALA A 2 -0.79 -17.29 2.12
CA ALA A 2 -2.22 -17.43 2.38
C ALA A 2 -2.96 -16.81 1.18
N ALA A 3 -3.69 -17.65 0.41
CA ALA A 3 -4.66 -17.16 -0.54
C ALA A 3 -5.71 -16.37 0.25
N ILE A 4 -5.80 -15.08 -0.01
CA ILE A 4 -6.92 -14.28 0.49
C ILE A 4 -8.16 -14.95 -0.06
N ALA A 5 -9.10 -15.31 0.84
CA ALA A 5 -10.37 -15.88 0.45
C ALA A 5 -10.99 -14.98 -0.63
N GLU A 6 -11.11 -15.50 -1.84
CA GLU A 6 -11.45 -14.78 -3.08
C GLU A 6 -12.79 -14.03 -3.04
N ASN A 7 -13.57 -14.18 -1.95
CA ASN A 7 -14.90 -13.60 -1.76
C ASN A 7 -15.18 -13.16 -0.31
N ALA A 8 -14.18 -12.69 0.43
CA ALA A 8 -14.50 -12.18 1.76
C ALA A 8 -15.30 -10.88 1.63
N PRO A 9 -16.54 -10.83 2.14
CA PRO A 9 -17.35 -9.62 2.14
C PRO A 9 -16.64 -8.56 2.99
N GLY A 10 -16.39 -7.41 2.43
CA GLY A 10 -15.77 -6.29 3.10
C GLY A 10 -15.61 -5.14 2.11
N ASN A 11 -15.84 -3.94 2.58
CA ASN A 11 -15.56 -2.77 1.78
C ASN A 11 -14.04 -2.54 1.77
N TRP A 12 -13.50 -2.43 0.56
CA TRP A 12 -12.07 -2.24 0.35
C TRP A 12 -11.71 -0.77 0.19
N GLY A 13 -10.56 -0.39 0.75
CA GLY A 13 -9.93 0.90 0.57
C GLY A 13 -8.59 0.81 -0.14
N LEU A 14 -8.23 1.86 -0.86
CA LEU A 14 -6.90 2.06 -1.42
C LEU A 14 -6.34 3.39 -0.93
N ILE A 15 -5.24 3.35 -0.19
CA ILE A 15 -4.47 4.53 0.16
C ILE A 15 -3.40 4.72 -0.92
N ALA A 16 -3.57 5.75 -1.74
CA ALA A 16 -2.81 5.92 -2.98
C ALA A 16 -1.75 7.02 -2.86
N GLY A 17 -0.50 6.63 -3.14
CA GLY A 17 0.65 7.52 -3.35
C GLY A 17 0.99 7.69 -4.83
N ASN A 18 2.26 8.00 -5.11
CA ASN A 18 2.79 8.28 -6.45
C ASN A 18 3.05 6.99 -7.25
N GLY A 19 3.03 7.12 -8.58
CA GLY A 19 3.37 6.07 -9.55
C GLY A 19 2.18 5.32 -10.11
N ASP A 20 2.45 4.29 -10.89
CA ASP A 20 1.42 3.51 -11.60
C ASP A 20 0.83 2.39 -10.74
N PHE A 21 1.49 2.06 -9.63
CA PHE A 21 1.09 0.96 -8.76
C PHE A 21 -0.35 1.07 -8.23
N PRO A 22 -0.87 2.25 -7.82
CA PRO A 22 -2.28 2.40 -7.45
C PRO A 22 -3.26 2.01 -8.57
N PHE A 23 -2.94 2.32 -9.83
CA PHE A 23 -3.78 1.94 -10.97
C PHE A 23 -3.83 0.43 -11.17
N LEU A 24 -2.68 -0.24 -11.06
CA LEU A 24 -2.59 -1.70 -11.17
C LEU A 24 -3.40 -2.40 -10.08
N VAL A 25 -3.36 -1.88 -8.85
CA VAL A 25 -4.18 -2.40 -7.74
C VAL A 25 -5.68 -2.22 -8.03
N LEU A 26 -6.10 -1.04 -8.53
CA LEU A 26 -7.51 -0.80 -8.89
C LEU A 26 -7.97 -1.71 -10.03
N GLU A 27 -7.14 -1.91 -11.05
CA GLU A 27 -7.45 -2.82 -12.15
C GLU A 27 -7.55 -4.26 -11.67
N GLY A 28 -6.60 -4.71 -10.86
CA GLY A 28 -6.61 -6.04 -10.26
C GLY A 28 -7.81 -6.27 -9.34
N ALA A 29 -8.26 -5.26 -8.59
CA ALA A 29 -9.47 -5.33 -7.78
C ALA A 29 -10.73 -5.43 -8.66
N ARG A 30 -10.83 -4.60 -9.70
CA ARG A 30 -11.96 -4.63 -10.64
C ARG A 30 -12.10 -5.95 -11.38
N SER A 31 -10.99 -6.56 -11.79
CA SER A 31 -11.00 -7.87 -12.44
C SER A 31 -11.63 -8.97 -11.57
N ARG A 32 -11.69 -8.73 -10.25
CA ARG A 32 -12.33 -9.60 -9.25
C ARG A 32 -13.70 -9.09 -8.80
N GLY A 33 -14.25 -8.08 -9.46
CA GLY A 33 -15.55 -7.48 -9.10
C GLY A 33 -15.52 -6.64 -7.82
N ILE A 34 -14.34 -6.23 -7.35
CA ILE A 34 -14.15 -5.43 -6.13
C ILE A 34 -14.01 -3.96 -6.49
N GLU A 35 -14.89 -3.11 -5.94
CA GLU A 35 -14.77 -1.66 -6.02
C GLU A 35 -14.15 -1.11 -4.74
N MET A 36 -13.04 -0.38 -4.88
CA MET A 36 -12.33 0.25 -3.77
C MET A 36 -12.74 1.69 -3.57
N ALA A 37 -12.82 2.14 -2.32
CA ALA A 37 -12.79 3.55 -1.97
C ALA A 37 -11.33 4.04 -1.99
N VAL A 38 -11.04 5.09 -2.75
CA VAL A 38 -9.68 5.60 -2.91
C VAL A 38 -9.46 6.83 -2.04
N ILE A 39 -8.46 6.79 -1.20
CA ILE A 39 -7.94 7.92 -0.43
C ILE A 39 -6.58 8.28 -1.03
N ALA A 40 -6.56 9.33 -1.85
CA ALA A 40 -5.37 9.75 -2.59
C ALA A 40 -4.63 10.89 -1.89
N ILE A 41 -3.31 10.76 -1.78
CA ILE A 41 -2.44 11.78 -1.19
C ILE A 41 -2.16 12.85 -2.24
N ARG A 42 -2.71 14.04 -2.05
CA ARG A 42 -2.69 15.16 -3.02
C ARG A 42 -1.31 15.53 -3.53
N GLU A 43 -0.31 15.48 -2.67
CA GLU A 43 1.06 15.87 -2.99
C GLU A 43 1.81 14.80 -3.79
N GLU A 44 1.26 13.59 -3.90
CA GLU A 44 1.94 12.43 -4.46
C GLU A 44 1.15 11.71 -5.55
N ALA A 45 -0.14 11.49 -5.34
CA ALA A 45 -0.96 10.68 -6.24
C ALA A 45 -1.27 11.41 -7.56
N SER A 46 -1.40 10.64 -8.64
CA SER A 46 -1.80 11.16 -9.95
C SER A 46 -3.26 11.63 -9.92
N PRO A 47 -3.57 12.85 -10.46
CA PRO A 47 -4.95 13.31 -10.60
C PRO A 47 -5.84 12.38 -11.46
N ALA A 48 -5.24 11.59 -12.35
CA ALA A 48 -5.96 10.63 -13.17
C ALA A 48 -6.66 9.51 -12.36
N LEU A 49 -6.24 9.28 -11.10
CA LEU A 49 -6.91 8.33 -10.21
C LEU A 49 -8.35 8.73 -9.88
N GLU A 50 -8.67 10.04 -9.88
CA GLU A 50 -10.02 10.52 -9.62
C GLU A 50 -11.03 9.99 -10.65
N SER A 51 -10.63 9.95 -11.93
CA SER A 51 -11.47 9.38 -12.98
C SER A 51 -11.46 7.84 -12.98
N ALA A 52 -10.50 7.24 -12.31
CA ALA A 52 -10.34 5.81 -12.22
C ALA A 52 -11.13 5.15 -11.08
N ALA A 53 -11.76 5.88 -10.17
CA ALA A 53 -12.49 5.33 -9.04
C ALA A 53 -13.83 6.03 -8.84
N ARG A 54 -14.88 5.26 -8.47
CA ARG A 54 -16.22 5.83 -8.21
C ARG A 54 -16.31 6.51 -6.84
N ARG A 55 -15.62 5.98 -5.85
CA ARG A 55 -15.54 6.51 -4.49
C ARG A 55 -14.12 7.03 -4.30
N PHE A 56 -13.96 8.34 -4.28
CA PHE A 56 -12.64 8.97 -4.34
C PHE A 56 -12.57 10.21 -3.43
N HIS A 57 -11.49 10.31 -2.66
CA HIS A 57 -11.24 11.40 -1.75
C HIS A 57 -9.77 11.86 -1.81
N TRP A 58 -9.57 13.16 -1.81
CA TRP A 58 -8.26 13.76 -1.65
C TRP A 58 -7.99 14.08 -0.17
N ILE A 59 -6.80 13.70 0.30
CA ILE A 59 -6.24 14.17 1.57
C ILE A 59 -4.84 14.75 1.34
N SER A 60 -4.41 15.63 2.24
CA SER A 60 -3.00 16.03 2.30
C SER A 60 -2.20 15.03 3.12
N LEU A 61 -0.90 14.94 2.87
CA LEU A 61 0.01 13.99 3.54
C LEU A 61 0.00 14.10 5.07
N GLY A 62 -0.35 15.27 5.61
CA GLY A 62 -0.47 15.53 7.05
C GLY A 62 -1.80 15.10 7.69
N GLU A 63 -2.81 14.68 6.91
CA GLU A 63 -4.20 14.49 7.36
C GLU A 63 -4.52 13.01 7.63
N LEU A 64 -3.72 12.33 8.47
CA LEU A 64 -3.93 10.91 8.81
C LEU A 64 -5.31 10.66 9.42
N GLY A 65 -5.72 11.49 10.38
CA GLY A 65 -7.02 11.37 11.03
C GLY A 65 -8.16 11.49 10.04
N ARG A 66 -8.10 12.50 9.16
CA ARG A 66 -9.10 12.66 8.09
C ARG A 66 -9.15 11.46 7.13
N GLY A 67 -7.98 10.90 6.78
CA GLY A 67 -7.92 9.69 5.97
C GLY A 67 -8.64 8.51 6.61
N ILE A 68 -8.45 8.30 7.90
CA ILE A 68 -9.13 7.25 8.68
C ILE A 68 -10.64 7.51 8.75
N ASP A 69 -11.05 8.75 9.04
CA ASP A 69 -12.47 9.12 9.10
C ASP A 69 -13.17 8.88 7.76
N LEU A 70 -12.52 9.16 6.63
CA LEU A 70 -13.04 8.88 5.29
C LEU A 70 -13.14 7.37 5.01
N LEU A 71 -12.14 6.59 5.42
CA LEU A 71 -12.21 5.13 5.31
C LEU A 71 -13.40 4.55 6.09
N HIS A 72 -13.66 5.07 7.30
CA HIS A 72 -14.83 4.68 8.09
C HIS A 72 -16.16 5.11 7.43
N GLN A 73 -16.25 6.33 6.89
CA GLN A 73 -17.43 6.81 6.15
C GLN A 73 -17.76 5.94 4.94
N GLU A 74 -16.73 5.42 4.26
CA GLU A 74 -16.87 4.48 3.15
C GLU A 74 -17.12 3.04 3.62
N GLY A 75 -17.17 2.80 4.92
CA GLY A 75 -17.37 1.48 5.53
C GLY A 75 -16.22 0.51 5.28
N VAL A 76 -15.01 1.02 5.04
CA VAL A 76 -13.82 0.22 4.74
C VAL A 76 -13.40 -0.59 5.96
N THR A 77 -13.22 -1.89 5.76
CA THR A 77 -12.70 -2.82 6.77
C THR A 77 -11.37 -3.42 6.39
N ARG A 78 -10.99 -3.31 5.11
CA ARG A 78 -9.69 -3.74 4.57
C ARG A 78 -9.12 -2.68 3.66
N ALA A 79 -7.86 -2.38 3.81
CA ALA A 79 -7.18 -1.39 2.98
C ALA A 79 -5.87 -1.93 2.40
N VAL A 80 -5.52 -1.41 1.23
CA VAL A 80 -4.23 -1.61 0.59
C VAL A 80 -3.53 -0.26 0.50
N MET A 81 -2.23 -0.23 0.78
CA MET A 81 -1.39 0.93 0.51
C MET A 81 -0.61 0.69 -0.78
N ALA A 82 -0.73 1.57 -1.75
CA ALA A 82 -0.02 1.45 -3.03
C ALA A 82 0.58 2.78 -3.49
N GLY A 83 1.75 2.69 -4.11
CA GLY A 83 2.51 3.85 -4.58
C GLY A 83 3.52 4.34 -3.55
N GLN A 84 4.24 5.37 -3.92
CA GLN A 84 5.33 5.94 -3.12
C GLN A 84 4.91 7.27 -2.49
N VAL A 85 5.48 7.56 -1.32
CA VAL A 85 5.45 8.87 -0.68
C VAL A 85 6.89 9.34 -0.49
N LYS A 86 7.22 10.52 -1.01
CA LYS A 86 8.60 11.03 -0.96
C LYS A 86 9.01 11.36 0.48
N HIS A 87 10.09 10.73 0.92
CA HIS A 87 10.67 10.86 2.26
C HIS A 87 10.81 12.31 2.76
N ASN A 88 11.35 13.17 1.87
CA ASN A 88 11.66 14.54 2.22
C ASN A 88 10.42 15.37 2.57
N LYS A 89 9.25 14.99 2.08
CA LYS A 89 8.00 15.69 2.35
C LYS A 89 7.41 15.32 3.71
N ILE A 90 7.55 14.05 4.13
CA ILE A 90 6.94 13.55 5.38
C ILE A 90 7.50 14.25 6.61
N PHE A 91 8.81 14.56 6.62
CA PHE A 91 9.48 15.07 7.82
C PHE A 91 9.80 16.57 7.79
N SER A 92 9.65 17.26 6.64
CA SER A 92 10.10 18.65 6.51
C SER A 92 9.05 19.68 6.12
N SER A 93 7.90 19.25 5.54
CA SER A 93 7.00 20.21 4.87
C SER A 93 5.52 20.01 5.19
N ILE A 94 5.16 19.05 6.05
CA ILE A 94 3.76 18.75 6.37
C ILE A 94 3.29 19.51 7.61
N ARG A 95 2.00 19.85 7.61
CA ARG A 95 1.28 20.25 8.83
C ARG A 95 0.51 19.03 9.33
N PRO A 96 1.09 18.25 10.27
CA PRO A 96 0.45 17.05 10.75
C PRO A 96 -0.82 17.41 11.55
N ASP A 97 -1.88 16.65 11.34
CA ASP A 97 -3.00 16.65 12.27
C ASP A 97 -2.60 16.02 13.61
N TRP A 98 -3.50 16.09 14.60
CA TRP A 98 -3.21 15.57 15.94
C TRP A 98 -2.84 14.08 15.96
N ARG A 99 -3.51 13.26 15.16
CA ARG A 99 -3.25 11.83 15.10
C ARG A 99 -1.86 11.54 14.53
N LEU A 100 -1.51 12.17 13.39
CA LEU A 100 -0.18 12.03 12.82
C LEU A 100 0.91 12.62 13.70
N ALA A 101 0.68 13.77 14.34
CA ALA A 101 1.64 14.37 15.27
C ALA A 101 1.94 13.42 16.43
N LYS A 102 0.93 12.86 17.07
CA LYS A 102 1.07 11.87 18.15
C LYS A 102 1.88 10.65 17.68
N LEU A 103 1.59 10.14 16.49
CA LEU A 103 2.30 9.02 15.89
C LEU A 103 3.78 9.36 15.67
N LEU A 104 4.09 10.51 15.05
CA LEU A 104 5.46 10.94 14.77
C LEU A 104 6.29 11.14 16.06
N PHE A 105 5.66 11.61 17.14
CA PHE A 105 6.32 11.71 18.45
C PHE A 105 6.62 10.36 19.09
N ALA A 106 5.79 9.36 18.85
CA ALA A 106 5.95 8.02 19.40
C ALA A 106 6.93 7.14 18.60
N LEU A 107 7.39 7.59 17.42
CA LEU A 107 8.31 6.79 16.57
C LEU A 107 9.71 6.70 17.23
N PRO A 108 10.21 5.47 17.44
CA PRO A 108 11.56 5.27 17.99
C PRO A 108 12.66 5.68 16.99
N LYS A 109 12.37 5.57 15.69
CA LYS A 109 13.25 6.00 14.59
C LYS A 109 12.44 6.77 13.56
N LYS A 110 12.95 7.91 13.11
CA LYS A 110 12.33 8.73 12.05
C LYS A 110 12.75 8.19 10.66
N ASN A 111 12.31 7.00 10.32
CA ASN A 111 12.49 6.42 9.00
C ASN A 111 11.13 5.96 8.44
N THR A 112 11.08 5.68 7.14
CA THR A 112 9.83 5.31 6.44
C THR A 112 9.24 4.02 6.94
N ASP A 113 10.05 3.00 7.18
CA ASP A 113 9.58 1.69 7.61
C ASP A 113 8.87 1.77 8.96
N SER A 114 9.49 2.50 9.91
CA SER A 114 8.87 2.76 11.21
C SER A 114 7.57 3.52 11.11
N LEU A 115 7.49 4.49 10.18
CA LEU A 115 6.27 5.27 9.94
C LEU A 115 5.18 4.41 9.31
N ILE A 116 5.49 3.65 8.27
CA ILE A 116 4.53 2.75 7.61
C ILE A 116 3.99 1.73 8.62
N GLY A 117 4.88 1.10 9.40
CA GLY A 117 4.47 0.16 10.44
C GLY A 117 3.63 0.80 11.56
N ALA A 118 3.86 2.08 11.87
CA ALA A 118 3.03 2.79 12.84
C ALA A 118 1.66 3.17 12.27
N VAL A 119 1.59 3.59 11.01
CA VAL A 119 0.32 3.83 10.31
C VAL A 119 -0.49 2.55 10.21
N ALA A 120 0.14 1.41 9.88
CA ALA A 120 -0.52 0.11 9.83
C ALA A 120 -1.18 -0.23 11.16
N ARG A 121 -0.45 -0.09 12.28
CA ARG A 121 -1.01 -0.32 13.62
C ARG A 121 -2.18 0.59 13.95
N VAL A 122 -2.09 1.87 13.58
CA VAL A 122 -3.21 2.81 13.80
C VAL A 122 -4.44 2.39 13.01
N LEU A 123 -4.29 1.92 11.77
CA LEU A 123 -5.40 1.40 10.97
C LEU A 123 -6.00 0.14 11.59
N GLU A 124 -5.17 -0.78 12.07
CA GLU A 124 -5.61 -1.99 12.78
C GLU A 124 -6.38 -1.67 14.07
N ASP A 125 -5.88 -0.71 14.88
CA ASP A 125 -6.55 -0.23 16.09
C ASP A 125 -7.92 0.40 15.79
N GLU A 126 -8.09 0.97 14.61
CA GLU A 126 -9.35 1.53 14.09
C GLU A 126 -10.22 0.47 13.36
N GLY A 127 -9.85 -0.80 13.40
CA GLY A 127 -10.60 -1.90 12.79
C GLY A 127 -10.45 -2.04 11.29
N ILE A 128 -9.40 -1.44 10.69
CA ILE A 128 -9.08 -1.51 9.26
C ILE A 128 -7.87 -2.40 9.08
N GLU A 129 -8.08 -3.62 8.55
CA GLU A 129 -7.01 -4.56 8.23
C GLU A 129 -6.17 -4.05 7.05
N LEU A 130 -4.86 -3.88 7.25
CA LEU A 130 -3.96 -3.55 6.14
C LEU A 130 -3.49 -4.83 5.44
N VAL A 131 -3.89 -4.98 4.18
CA VAL A 131 -3.61 -6.16 3.36
C VAL A 131 -2.40 -5.89 2.46
N ASP A 132 -1.64 -6.94 2.17
CA ASP A 132 -0.48 -6.88 1.28
C ASP A 132 -0.86 -6.28 -0.09
N SER A 133 -0.07 -5.30 -0.54
CA SER A 133 -0.32 -4.57 -1.78
C SER A 133 -0.25 -5.43 -3.04
N THR A 134 0.43 -6.57 -2.99
CA THR A 134 0.53 -7.52 -4.11
C THR A 134 -0.69 -8.42 -4.26
N SER A 135 -1.61 -8.41 -3.28
CA SER A 135 -2.78 -9.29 -3.24
C SER A 135 -3.67 -9.21 -4.49
N PHE A 136 -3.70 -8.06 -5.14
CA PHE A 136 -4.49 -7.85 -6.37
C PHE A 136 -3.67 -8.01 -7.65
N LEU A 137 -2.38 -8.34 -7.56
CA LEU A 137 -1.43 -8.35 -8.68
C LEU A 137 -1.02 -9.76 -9.12
N GLY A 138 -1.73 -10.79 -8.68
CA GLY A 138 -1.37 -12.18 -9.00
C GLY A 138 -0.97 -12.43 -10.46
N PRO A 139 -1.74 -11.95 -11.47
CA PRO A 139 -1.39 -12.12 -12.88
C PRO A 139 -0.12 -11.39 -13.33
N LEU A 140 0.33 -10.36 -12.57
CA LEU A 140 1.53 -9.58 -12.85
C LEU A 140 2.77 -10.09 -12.10
N LEU A 141 2.58 -11.00 -11.16
CA LEU A 141 3.70 -11.60 -10.44
C LEU A 141 4.39 -12.63 -11.36
N PRO A 142 5.73 -12.63 -11.39
CA PRO A 142 6.47 -13.58 -12.20
C PRO A 142 6.22 -15.01 -11.70
N ALA A 143 6.11 -15.95 -12.65
CA ALA A 143 6.06 -17.36 -12.32
C ALA A 143 7.41 -17.82 -11.73
N GLU A 144 7.38 -18.91 -10.97
CA GLU A 144 8.59 -19.53 -10.48
C GLU A 144 9.41 -20.10 -11.66
N GLY A 145 10.72 -19.87 -11.65
CA GLY A 145 11.64 -20.40 -12.65
C GLY A 145 12.52 -19.34 -13.31
N VAL A 146 13.08 -19.70 -14.47
CA VAL A 146 13.96 -18.82 -15.26
C VAL A 146 13.11 -17.86 -16.09
N LEU A 147 13.23 -16.57 -15.84
CA LEU A 147 12.49 -15.52 -16.55
C LEU A 147 13.31 -14.85 -17.66
N THR A 148 14.59 -15.12 -17.74
CA THR A 148 15.51 -14.57 -18.73
C THR A 148 15.73 -15.54 -19.89
N ARG A 149 16.35 -15.05 -21.00
CA ARG A 149 16.67 -15.90 -22.16
C ARG A 149 17.70 -16.99 -21.85
N ARG A 150 18.53 -16.78 -20.83
CA ARG A 150 19.57 -17.69 -20.38
C ARG A 150 19.24 -18.19 -18.98
N ALA A 151 19.33 -19.49 -18.78
CA ALA A 151 19.30 -20.06 -17.43
C ALA A 151 20.63 -19.77 -16.69
N PRO A 152 20.60 -19.65 -15.35
CA PRO A 152 21.83 -19.57 -14.56
C PRO A 152 22.65 -20.86 -14.72
N ASP A 153 23.96 -20.73 -14.75
CA ASP A 153 24.85 -21.90 -14.64
C ASP A 153 24.90 -22.42 -13.20
N GLU A 154 25.65 -23.52 -12.97
CA GLU A 154 25.74 -24.16 -11.64
C GLU A 154 26.32 -23.22 -10.58
N GLY A 155 27.32 -22.39 -10.90
CA GLY A 155 27.91 -21.43 -9.98
C GLY A 155 26.93 -20.33 -9.62
N GLU A 156 26.26 -19.73 -10.61
CA GLU A 156 25.24 -18.71 -10.43
C GLU A 156 24.04 -19.25 -9.63
N ALA A 157 23.63 -20.50 -9.87
CA ALA A 157 22.56 -21.14 -9.09
C ALA A 157 22.94 -21.34 -7.62
N ALA A 158 24.21 -21.69 -7.34
CA ALA A 158 24.73 -21.80 -5.97
C ALA A 158 24.76 -20.42 -5.28
N ASP A 159 25.18 -19.36 -5.98
CA ASP A 159 25.18 -17.98 -5.46
C ASP A 159 23.76 -17.48 -5.16
N ILE A 160 22.79 -17.78 -6.01
CA ILE A 160 21.37 -17.47 -5.80
C ILE A 160 20.85 -18.19 -4.55
N ALA A 161 21.17 -19.48 -4.39
CA ALA A 161 20.75 -20.26 -3.23
C ALA A 161 21.34 -19.70 -1.93
N TYR A 162 22.62 -19.34 -1.95
CA TYR A 162 23.31 -18.71 -0.82
C TYR A 162 22.70 -17.34 -0.49
N GLY A 163 22.48 -16.48 -1.50
CA GLY A 163 21.87 -15.18 -1.32
C GLY A 163 20.48 -15.27 -0.67
N ARG A 164 19.65 -16.26 -1.04
CA ARG A 164 18.36 -16.52 -0.38
C ARG A 164 18.48 -16.91 1.09
N GLN A 165 19.54 -17.59 1.49
CA GLN A 165 19.78 -17.93 2.90
C GLN A 165 20.16 -16.70 3.72
N VAL A 166 20.96 -15.79 3.13
CA VAL A 166 21.42 -14.56 3.80
C VAL A 166 20.29 -13.52 3.91
N ALA A 167 19.36 -13.49 2.95
CA ALA A 167 18.25 -12.52 2.90
C ALA A 167 17.02 -12.91 3.75
N ARG A 168 17.04 -14.05 4.41
CA ARG A 168 15.99 -14.52 5.34
C ARG A 168 16.30 -14.15 6.79
#